data_2d6b1fab8ebe2611bac06962a2b3b614
#
_entry.id   2d6b1fab8ebe2611bac06962a2b3b614
#
_cell.length_a   1.000
_cell.length_b   1.000
_cell.length_c   1.000
_cell.angle_alpha   90.00
_cell.angle_beta   90.00
_cell.angle_gamma   90.00
#
_symmetry.space_group_name_H-M   'P 1'
#
loop_
_entity.id
_entity.type
_entity.pdbx_description
1 polymer ?
#
loop_
_entity_poly.entity_id
_entity_poly.type
_entity_poly.pdbx_seq_one_letter_code
_entity_poly.pdbx_strand_id
1 'polypeptide(L)'
;MPGVGPFQLLNFDGTKHDVATLAHESGHGCHDILAYKQGYLQYHPPLTLAETASIFGEMIVFRDLLELAKSPKERLTLLMSKIDDVINSVVRQCSFDRFEELAHTAREKGELSTEELDAFWAQAMEEYYGKAANDGGDSPFDSYEDTSHLWSYGKCNSFLRCVTAYPIRV
;
A
#
# COMPACT_ATOMS: atom_id res chain seq x y z
N MET A 1 8.47 16.57 -12.15
CA MET A 1 8.27 18.01 -12.41
C MET A 1 8.00 18.23 -13.90
N PRO A 2 6.95 18.97 -14.27
CA PRO A 2 6.75 19.33 -15.68
C PRO A 2 7.99 20.00 -16.26
N GLY A 3 8.48 19.49 -17.39
CA GLY A 3 9.67 20.01 -18.07
C GLY A 3 11.01 19.40 -17.66
N VAL A 4 11.08 18.62 -16.58
CA VAL A 4 12.34 17.99 -16.10
C VAL A 4 12.26 16.46 -16.14
N GLY A 5 11.06 15.89 -16.29
CA GLY A 5 10.81 14.45 -16.25
C GLY A 5 10.72 13.89 -14.83
N PRO A 6 10.17 12.68 -14.68
CA PRO A 6 10.19 11.95 -13.43
C PRO A 6 11.60 11.42 -13.15
N PHE A 7 12.00 11.42 -11.88
CA PHE A 7 13.22 10.78 -11.41
C PHE A 7 12.86 9.57 -10.58
N GLN A 8 13.58 8.47 -10.80
CA GLN A 8 13.43 7.24 -10.03
C GLN A 8 14.75 6.92 -9.34
N LEU A 9 14.68 6.57 -8.07
CA LEU A 9 15.84 6.11 -7.30
C LEU A 9 15.52 4.69 -6.81
N LEU A 10 16.25 3.72 -7.29
CA LEU A 10 16.03 2.30 -7.01
C LEU A 10 17.33 1.64 -6.55
N ASN A 11 17.22 0.72 -5.60
CA ASN A 11 18.24 -0.30 -5.37
C ASN A 11 17.92 -1.49 -6.27
N PHE A 12 18.81 -1.87 -7.16
CA PHE A 12 18.56 -2.91 -8.16
C PHE A 12 19.66 -3.96 -8.14
N ASP A 13 19.36 -5.13 -7.58
CA ASP A 13 20.27 -6.28 -7.47
C ASP A 13 20.02 -7.34 -8.54
N GLY A 14 19.06 -7.12 -9.43
CA GLY A 14 18.73 -7.99 -10.56
C GLY A 14 17.78 -9.14 -10.22
N THR A 15 17.05 -9.03 -9.12
CA THR A 15 16.03 -10.00 -8.74
C THR A 15 14.72 -9.79 -9.51
N LYS A 16 13.84 -10.79 -9.53
CA LYS A 16 12.49 -10.63 -10.11
C LYS A 16 11.65 -9.59 -9.36
N HIS A 17 11.89 -9.44 -8.07
CA HIS A 17 11.26 -8.42 -7.26
C HIS A 17 11.71 -7.01 -7.70
N ASP A 18 12.99 -6.82 -7.96
CA ASP A 18 13.50 -5.52 -8.43
C ASP A 18 12.93 -5.14 -9.79
N VAL A 19 12.70 -6.13 -10.66
CA VAL A 19 12.02 -5.91 -11.95
C VAL A 19 10.57 -5.46 -11.73
N ALA A 20 9.86 -6.05 -10.79
CA ALA A 20 8.51 -5.63 -10.42
C ALA A 20 8.50 -4.22 -9.83
N THR A 21 9.46 -3.90 -8.93
CA THR A 21 9.64 -2.56 -8.36
C THR A 21 9.93 -1.53 -9.45
N LEU A 22 10.83 -1.83 -10.37
CA LEU A 22 11.11 -0.95 -11.52
C LEU A 22 9.86 -0.70 -12.37
N ALA A 23 9.05 -1.73 -12.60
CA ALA A 23 7.80 -1.62 -13.34
C ALA A 23 6.78 -0.75 -12.60
N HIS A 24 6.69 -0.89 -11.26
CA HIS A 24 5.87 -0.08 -10.38
C HIS A 24 6.23 1.41 -10.50
N GLU A 25 7.47 1.75 -10.23
CA GLU A 25 7.95 3.14 -10.29
C GLU A 25 7.85 3.73 -11.72
N SER A 26 8.08 2.91 -12.73
CA SER A 26 7.87 3.32 -14.12
C SER A 26 6.40 3.61 -14.44
N GLY A 27 5.47 2.89 -13.80
CA GLY A 27 4.04 3.18 -13.88
C GLY A 27 3.71 4.58 -13.36
N HIS A 28 4.24 4.96 -12.19
CA HIS A 28 4.14 6.33 -11.67
C HIS A 28 4.76 7.34 -12.63
N GLY A 29 5.95 7.06 -13.14
CA GLY A 29 6.64 7.93 -14.10
C GLY A 29 5.83 8.18 -15.37
N CYS A 30 5.21 7.14 -15.93
CA CYS A 30 4.32 7.27 -17.10
C CYS A 30 3.08 8.10 -16.76
N HIS A 31 2.48 7.89 -15.60
CA HIS A 31 1.34 8.67 -15.13
C HIS A 31 1.70 10.15 -15.02
N ASP A 32 2.80 10.49 -14.38
CA ASP A 32 3.28 11.86 -14.23
C ASP A 32 3.48 12.53 -15.58
N ILE A 33 4.16 11.89 -16.53
CA ILE A 33 4.40 12.45 -17.88
C ILE A 33 3.09 12.74 -18.59
N LEU A 34 2.12 11.82 -18.52
CA LEU A 34 0.82 12.00 -19.14
C LEU A 34 -0.01 13.10 -18.47
N ALA A 35 0.17 13.28 -17.17
CA ALA A 35 -0.53 14.27 -16.36
C ALA A 35 0.06 15.67 -16.45
N TYR A 36 1.31 15.86 -16.92
CA TYR A 36 1.95 17.19 -16.98
C TYR A 36 1.14 18.26 -17.72
N LYS A 37 0.38 17.87 -18.71
CA LYS A 37 -0.52 18.78 -19.45
C LYS A 37 -1.65 19.35 -18.61
N GLN A 38 -1.93 18.81 -17.43
CA GLN A 38 -2.92 19.33 -16.48
C GLN A 38 -2.41 20.57 -15.72
N GLY A 39 -1.11 20.86 -15.83
CA GLY A 39 -0.47 21.98 -15.15
C GLY A 39 0.03 21.65 -13.75
N TYR A 40 0.89 22.52 -13.23
CA TYR A 40 1.65 22.29 -12.00
C TYR A 40 0.78 21.94 -10.77
N LEU A 41 -0.39 22.55 -10.63
CA LEU A 41 -1.27 22.32 -9.48
C LEU A 41 -2.14 21.07 -9.60
N GLN A 42 -2.26 20.46 -10.78
CA GLN A 42 -3.20 19.39 -11.06
C GLN A 42 -2.55 18.09 -11.56
N TYR A 43 -1.23 18.07 -11.79
CA TYR A 43 -0.60 16.87 -12.34
C TYR A 43 -0.37 15.75 -11.32
N HIS A 44 -0.29 16.09 -10.04
CA HIS A 44 -0.17 15.09 -8.98
C HIS A 44 -1.53 14.47 -8.65
N PRO A 45 -1.68 13.17 -8.83
CA PRO A 45 -2.91 12.49 -8.43
C PRO A 45 -2.99 12.38 -6.90
N PRO A 46 -4.19 12.28 -6.31
CA PRO A 46 -4.31 11.86 -4.93
C PRO A 46 -3.76 10.43 -4.75
N LEU A 47 -3.23 10.13 -3.56
CA LEU A 47 -2.58 8.83 -3.26
C LEU A 47 -3.42 7.62 -3.66
N THR A 48 -4.73 7.70 -3.47
CA THR A 48 -5.70 6.65 -3.82
C THR A 48 -5.75 6.31 -5.31
N LEU A 49 -5.36 7.22 -6.19
CA LEU A 49 -5.35 7.01 -7.64
C LEU A 49 -3.93 6.78 -8.18
N ALA A 50 -2.91 7.17 -7.43
CA ALA A 50 -1.52 7.05 -7.84
C ALA A 50 -1.13 5.59 -8.12
N GLU A 51 -1.52 4.68 -7.22
CA GLU A 51 -1.19 3.26 -7.30
C GLU A 51 -1.89 2.50 -8.43
N THR A 52 -2.91 3.08 -9.05
CA THR A 52 -3.56 2.48 -10.22
C THR A 52 -2.57 2.31 -11.37
N ALA A 53 -1.72 3.30 -11.61
CA ALA A 53 -0.75 3.27 -12.70
C ALA A 53 0.44 2.35 -12.38
N SER A 54 0.92 2.36 -11.15
CA SER A 54 2.05 1.54 -10.71
C SER A 54 1.70 0.05 -10.70
N ILE A 55 0.55 -0.32 -10.10
CA ILE A 55 0.07 -1.71 -10.09
C ILE A 55 -0.23 -2.20 -11.51
N PHE A 56 -0.74 -1.34 -12.39
CA PHE A 56 -0.94 -1.68 -13.79
C PHE A 56 0.39 -2.01 -14.48
N GLY A 57 1.43 -1.20 -14.24
CA GLY A 57 2.80 -1.44 -14.73
C GLY A 57 3.35 -2.79 -14.26
N GLU A 58 3.23 -3.07 -12.96
CA GLU A 58 3.61 -4.37 -12.39
C GLU A 58 2.87 -5.55 -13.05
N MET A 59 1.57 -5.42 -13.28
CA MET A 59 0.77 -6.51 -13.85
C MET A 59 1.15 -6.83 -15.30
N ILE A 60 1.56 -5.82 -16.09
CA ILE A 60 2.09 -6.05 -17.44
C ILE A 60 3.35 -6.90 -17.36
N VAL A 61 4.32 -6.48 -16.55
CA VAL A 61 5.59 -7.18 -16.39
C VAL A 61 5.41 -8.56 -15.77
N PHE A 62 4.53 -8.71 -14.81
CA PHE A 62 4.20 -9.99 -14.19
C PHE A 62 3.69 -11.00 -15.22
N ARG A 63 2.83 -10.58 -16.14
CA ARG A 63 2.35 -11.43 -17.22
C ARG A 63 3.51 -11.92 -18.11
N ASP A 64 4.40 -11.00 -18.47
CA ASP A 64 5.55 -11.34 -19.30
C ASP A 64 6.52 -12.30 -18.56
N LEU A 65 6.74 -12.08 -17.25
CA LEU A 65 7.52 -13.01 -16.42
C LEU A 65 6.89 -14.41 -16.33
N LEU A 66 5.55 -14.50 -16.29
CA LEU A 66 4.85 -15.79 -16.32
C LEU A 66 5.03 -16.53 -17.66
N GLU A 67 5.08 -15.79 -18.76
CA GLU A 67 5.32 -16.37 -20.10
C GLU A 67 6.76 -16.84 -20.25
N LEU A 68 7.71 -16.14 -19.66
CA LEU A 68 9.15 -16.47 -19.67
C LEU A 68 9.52 -17.61 -18.70
N ALA A 69 8.63 -17.98 -17.78
CA ALA A 69 8.89 -19.02 -16.80
C ALA A 69 9.13 -20.40 -17.48
N LYS A 70 10.31 -20.98 -17.22
CA LYS A 70 10.81 -22.19 -17.90
C LYS A 70 10.28 -23.49 -17.33
N SER A 71 9.69 -23.46 -16.15
CA SER A 71 9.18 -24.64 -15.47
C SER A 71 7.87 -24.38 -14.73
N PRO A 72 7.03 -25.43 -14.53
CA PRO A 72 5.84 -25.31 -13.71
C PRO A 72 6.11 -24.83 -12.28
N LYS A 73 7.25 -25.23 -11.70
CA LYS A 73 7.67 -24.80 -10.37
C LYS A 73 7.96 -23.30 -10.33
N GLU A 74 8.68 -22.80 -11.31
CA GLU A 74 8.98 -21.36 -11.42
C GLU A 74 7.70 -20.53 -11.59
N ARG A 75 6.80 -21.01 -12.45
CA ARG A 75 5.48 -20.39 -12.67
C ARG A 75 4.66 -20.36 -11.38
N LEU A 76 4.64 -21.47 -10.63
CA LEU A 76 3.94 -21.53 -9.35
C LEU A 76 4.55 -20.54 -8.33
N THR A 77 5.87 -20.45 -8.25
CA THR A 77 6.55 -19.50 -7.34
C THR A 77 6.16 -18.05 -7.67
N LEU A 78 6.14 -17.67 -8.94
CA LEU A 78 5.72 -16.34 -9.36
C LEU A 78 4.25 -16.04 -8.99
N LEU A 79 3.36 -17.01 -9.21
CA LEU A 79 1.94 -16.87 -8.87
C LEU A 79 1.73 -16.73 -7.36
N MET A 80 2.39 -17.58 -6.56
CA MET A 80 2.29 -17.51 -5.10
C MET A 80 2.81 -16.17 -4.56
N SER A 81 3.97 -15.71 -5.04
CA SER A 81 4.49 -14.40 -4.65
C SER A 81 3.52 -13.27 -4.99
N LYS A 82 2.90 -13.31 -6.18
CA LYS A 82 1.92 -12.26 -6.55
C LYS A 82 0.65 -12.32 -5.73
N ILE A 83 0.20 -13.51 -5.33
CA ILE A 83 -0.94 -13.66 -4.43
C ILE A 83 -0.62 -13.04 -3.06
N ASP A 84 0.56 -13.32 -2.51
CA ASP A 84 1.03 -12.73 -1.25
C ASP A 84 1.08 -11.20 -1.34
N ASP A 85 1.61 -10.64 -2.44
CA ASP A 85 1.65 -9.20 -2.69
C ASP A 85 0.24 -8.58 -2.74
N VAL A 86 -0.70 -9.25 -3.39
CA VAL A 86 -2.10 -8.78 -3.48
C VAL A 86 -2.77 -8.82 -2.11
N ILE A 87 -2.61 -9.91 -1.35
CA ILE A 87 -3.15 -10.03 0.02
C ILE A 87 -2.56 -8.93 0.90
N ASN A 88 -1.24 -8.75 0.89
CA ASN A 88 -0.57 -7.71 1.66
C ASN A 88 -1.04 -6.30 1.25
N SER A 89 -1.26 -6.04 -0.02
CA SER A 89 -1.72 -4.73 -0.47
C SER A 89 -3.18 -4.48 -0.10
N VAL A 90 -4.09 -5.43 -0.36
CA VAL A 90 -5.53 -5.21 -0.17
C VAL A 90 -5.92 -5.37 1.30
N VAL A 91 -5.63 -6.53 1.89
CA VAL A 91 -6.08 -6.85 3.26
C VAL A 91 -5.41 -5.93 4.28
N ARG A 92 -4.10 -5.70 4.14
CA ARG A 92 -3.35 -4.82 5.02
C ARG A 92 -3.83 -3.36 4.91
N GLN A 93 -4.06 -2.85 3.72
CA GLN A 93 -4.55 -1.47 3.55
C GLN A 93 -5.97 -1.30 4.10
N CYS A 94 -6.84 -2.29 3.94
CA CYS A 94 -8.17 -2.28 4.54
C CYS A 94 -8.11 -2.31 6.08
N SER A 95 -7.21 -3.08 6.67
CA SER A 95 -7.03 -3.08 8.12
C SER A 95 -6.50 -1.76 8.65
N PHE A 96 -5.61 -1.09 7.93
CA PHE A 96 -5.15 0.25 8.28
C PHE A 96 -6.27 1.29 8.21
N ASP A 97 -7.08 1.25 7.16
CA ASP A 97 -8.26 2.12 7.04
C ASP A 97 -9.21 1.96 8.22
N ARG A 98 -9.46 0.71 8.62
CA ARG A 98 -10.30 0.40 9.77
C ARG A 98 -9.71 0.92 11.08
N PHE A 99 -8.42 0.72 11.30
CA PHE A 99 -7.72 1.27 12.45
C PHE A 99 -7.82 2.81 12.50
N GLU A 100 -7.54 3.48 11.40
CA GLU A 100 -7.64 4.94 11.30
C GLU A 100 -9.07 5.43 11.58
N GLU A 101 -10.09 4.73 11.08
CA GLU A 101 -11.48 5.04 11.37
C GLU A 101 -11.79 4.99 12.86
N LEU A 102 -11.38 3.90 13.54
CA LEU A 102 -11.58 3.73 14.97
C LEU A 102 -10.86 4.83 15.76
N ALA A 103 -9.58 5.04 15.47
CA ALA A 103 -8.76 6.02 16.16
C ALA A 103 -9.26 7.46 15.95
N HIS A 104 -9.57 7.87 14.73
CA HIS A 104 -10.06 9.21 14.44
C HIS A 104 -11.44 9.47 15.05
N THR A 105 -12.34 8.49 15.01
CA THR A 105 -13.68 8.61 15.61
C THR A 105 -13.60 8.74 17.12
N ALA A 106 -12.72 7.97 17.76
CA ALA A 106 -12.51 8.06 19.19
C ALA A 106 -11.83 9.39 19.58
N ARG A 107 -10.87 9.86 18.76
CA ARG A 107 -10.16 11.12 18.97
C ARG A 107 -11.06 12.37 18.97
N GLU A 108 -12.20 12.33 18.32
CA GLU A 108 -13.20 13.41 18.37
C GLU A 108 -13.73 13.65 19.79
N LYS A 109 -13.65 12.65 20.66
CA LYS A 109 -14.12 12.71 22.05
C LYS A 109 -13.03 13.12 23.05
N GLY A 110 -11.76 13.09 22.65
CA GLY A 110 -10.63 13.44 23.51
C GLY A 110 -9.31 12.81 23.08
N GLU A 111 -8.33 12.91 23.98
CA GLU A 111 -7.04 12.22 23.78
C GLU A 111 -7.19 10.72 23.97
N LEU A 112 -6.40 9.97 23.20
CA LEU A 112 -6.33 8.51 23.28
C LEU A 112 -5.06 8.11 24.03
N SER A 113 -5.18 7.10 24.87
CA SER A 113 -4.04 6.44 25.49
C SER A 113 -3.41 5.42 24.51
N THR A 114 -2.21 4.96 24.82
CA THR A 114 -1.51 3.93 24.03
C THR A 114 -2.32 2.63 24.03
N GLU A 115 -2.90 2.27 25.19
CA GLU A 115 -3.70 1.06 25.36
C GLU A 115 -4.99 1.07 24.50
N GLU A 116 -5.60 2.26 24.33
CA GLU A 116 -6.75 2.42 23.44
C GLU A 116 -6.34 2.26 21.97
N LEU A 117 -5.19 2.80 21.58
CA LEU A 117 -4.67 2.64 20.23
C LEU A 117 -4.31 1.17 19.94
N ASP A 118 -3.69 0.48 20.89
CA ASP A 118 -3.39 -0.96 20.77
C ASP A 118 -4.67 -1.79 20.63
N ALA A 119 -5.70 -1.47 21.39
CA ALA A 119 -7.00 -2.16 21.29
C ALA A 119 -7.65 -1.94 19.92
N PHE A 120 -7.61 -0.73 19.37
CA PHE A 120 -8.13 -0.45 18.02
C PHE A 120 -7.32 -1.14 16.94
N TRP A 121 -6.00 -1.21 17.10
CA TRP A 121 -5.13 -1.94 16.18
C TRP A 121 -5.46 -3.43 16.18
N ALA A 122 -5.50 -4.05 17.36
CA ALA A 122 -5.85 -5.46 17.51
C ALA A 122 -7.22 -5.77 16.91
N GLN A 123 -8.22 -4.91 17.18
CA GLN A 123 -9.55 -5.04 16.59
C GLN A 123 -9.51 -5.00 15.05
N ALA A 124 -8.83 -4.03 14.46
CA ALA A 124 -8.74 -3.89 13.01
C ALA A 124 -8.03 -5.09 12.37
N MET A 125 -6.96 -5.59 12.99
CA MET A 125 -6.25 -6.77 12.51
C MET A 125 -7.13 -8.03 12.61
N GLU A 126 -7.85 -8.23 13.72
CA GLU A 126 -8.75 -9.36 13.89
C GLU A 126 -9.91 -9.36 12.89
N GLU A 127 -10.48 -8.19 12.58
CA GLU A 127 -11.57 -8.05 11.61
C GLU A 127 -11.15 -8.50 10.19
N TYR A 128 -9.90 -8.28 9.79
CA TYR A 128 -9.44 -8.54 8.42
C TYR A 128 -8.59 -9.81 8.26
N TYR A 129 -7.80 -10.18 9.27
CA TYR A 129 -6.96 -11.38 9.25
C TYR A 129 -7.57 -12.57 10.00
N GLY A 130 -8.58 -12.31 10.85
CA GLY A 130 -9.25 -13.34 11.65
C GLY A 130 -8.55 -13.63 12.98
N LYS A 131 -9.26 -14.35 13.86
CA LYS A 131 -8.81 -14.68 15.23
C LYS A 131 -7.56 -15.55 15.31
N ALA A 132 -7.25 -16.32 14.27
CA ALA A 132 -6.08 -17.18 14.24
C ALA A 132 -4.74 -16.40 14.26
N ALA A 133 -4.79 -15.10 14.02
CA ALA A 133 -3.60 -14.23 14.18
C ALA A 133 -3.23 -14.01 15.65
N ASN A 134 -4.14 -14.31 16.59
CA ASN A 134 -3.99 -14.06 18.04
C ASN A 134 -3.81 -15.34 18.88
N ASP A 135 -3.69 -16.54 18.31
CA ASP A 135 -3.51 -17.77 19.06
C ASP A 135 -2.07 -17.98 19.54
N GLY A 136 -1.57 -17.07 20.39
CA GLY A 136 -0.49 -17.35 21.36
C GLY A 136 0.93 -17.54 20.82
N GLY A 137 1.21 -17.07 19.60
CA GLY A 137 2.57 -16.89 19.11
C GLY A 137 2.89 -15.41 19.00
N ASP A 138 4.15 -15.02 19.01
CA ASP A 138 4.59 -13.65 18.73
C ASP A 138 4.03 -13.20 17.36
N SER A 139 2.78 -12.73 17.38
CA SER A 139 2.15 -12.19 16.19
C SER A 139 2.76 -10.83 15.89
N PRO A 140 3.19 -10.54 14.67
CA PRO A 140 3.66 -9.21 14.29
C PRO A 140 2.57 -8.13 14.40
N PHE A 141 1.37 -8.51 14.89
CA PHE A 141 0.21 -7.64 15.03
C PHE A 141 -0.16 -7.36 16.49
N ASP A 142 0.64 -7.82 17.47
CA ASP A 142 0.27 -7.78 18.89
C ASP A 142 0.32 -6.38 19.50
N SER A 143 1.02 -5.42 18.89
CA SER A 143 1.14 -4.07 19.44
C SER A 143 1.14 -2.99 18.36
N TYR A 144 0.36 -1.94 18.61
CA TYR A 144 0.45 -0.69 17.87
C TYR A 144 1.86 -0.09 17.93
N GLU A 145 2.57 -0.24 19.05
CA GLU A 145 3.92 0.29 19.22
C GLU A 145 4.89 -0.28 18.19
N ASP A 146 4.79 -1.57 17.87
CA ASP A 146 5.65 -2.23 16.87
C ASP A 146 5.41 -1.74 15.46
N THR A 147 4.23 -1.19 15.19
CA THR A 147 3.80 -0.73 13.87
C THR A 147 3.53 0.78 13.81
N SER A 148 3.66 1.49 14.93
CA SER A 148 3.41 2.94 15.04
C SER A 148 4.27 3.76 14.07
N HIS A 149 5.48 3.29 13.73
CA HIS A 149 6.33 3.91 12.74
C HIS A 149 5.70 3.92 11.34
N LEU A 150 4.90 2.91 11.00
CA LEU A 150 4.20 2.83 9.71
C LEU A 150 3.04 3.84 9.65
N TRP A 151 2.37 4.06 10.78
CA TRP A 151 1.27 5.01 10.87
C TRP A 151 1.74 6.46 11.02
N SER A 152 2.84 6.71 11.74
CA SER A 152 3.36 8.06 11.99
C SER A 152 4.02 8.71 10.78
N TYR A 153 4.51 7.94 9.82
CA TYR A 153 5.17 8.46 8.60
C TYR A 153 4.20 9.02 7.57
N GLY A 154 2.94 8.68 7.61
CA GLY A 154 1.94 9.22 6.72
C GLY A 154 0.77 9.80 7.49
N LYS A 155 0.39 11.03 7.22
CA LYS A 155 -0.87 11.60 7.72
C LYS A 155 -2.09 10.79 7.24
N CYS A 156 -1.86 9.77 6.44
CA CYS A 156 -2.84 8.85 5.89
C CYS A 156 -2.11 7.64 5.33
N ASN A 157 -1.93 6.60 6.15
CA ASN A 157 -1.27 5.36 5.71
C ASN A 157 -2.22 4.42 4.99
N SER A 158 -3.53 4.60 5.14
CA SER A 158 -4.50 3.85 4.40
C SER A 158 -4.82 4.55 3.08
N PHE A 159 -4.66 3.78 2.02
CA PHE A 159 -5.05 4.16 0.67
C PHE A 159 -6.52 4.59 0.59
N LEU A 160 -7.40 3.98 1.38
CA LEU A 160 -8.83 4.24 1.39
C LEU A 160 -9.20 5.52 2.15
N ARG A 161 -8.54 5.83 3.27
CA ARG A 161 -8.84 7.03 4.06
C ARG A 161 -8.36 8.33 3.43
N CYS A 162 -7.36 8.29 2.58
CA CYS A 162 -7.02 9.47 1.78
C CYS A 162 -8.18 9.94 0.90
N VAL A 163 -9.07 9.02 0.51
CA VAL A 163 -10.33 9.39 -0.22
C VAL A 163 -11.34 10.02 0.71
N THR A 164 -11.46 9.52 1.95
CA THR A 164 -12.50 9.96 2.90
C THR A 164 -12.09 11.19 3.71
N ALA A 165 -10.78 11.37 3.96
CA ALA A 165 -10.27 12.54 4.68
C ALA A 165 -10.31 13.84 3.86
N TYR A 166 -10.45 13.74 2.54
CA TYR A 166 -10.72 14.87 1.66
C TYR A 166 -12.10 14.66 1.01
N PRO A 167 -13.20 14.96 1.72
CA PRO A 167 -14.50 15.00 1.07
C PRO A 167 -14.36 16.01 -0.07
N ILE A 168 -14.58 15.56 -1.29
CA ILE A 168 -14.77 16.43 -2.43
C ILE A 168 -16.01 17.24 -2.07
N ARG A 169 -15.80 18.43 -1.52
CA ARG A 169 -16.87 19.41 -1.44
C ARG A 169 -17.11 19.87 -2.87
N VAL A 170 -18.14 19.31 -3.48
CA VAL A 170 -18.75 19.81 -4.68
C VAL A 170 -19.44 21.14 -4.36
#